data_2f51f867459942fd64af23d58212d79b
#
_entry.id   2f51f867459942fd64af23d58212d79b
#
_cell.length_a   1.000
_cell.length_b   1.000
_cell.length_c   1.000
_cell.angle_alpha   90.00
_cell.angle_beta   90.00
_cell.angle_gamma   90.00
#
_symmetry.space_group_name_H-M   'P 1'
#
loop_
_entity.id
_entity.type
_entity.pdbx_description
1 polymer ?
#
loop_
_entity_poly.entity_id
_entity_poly.type
_entity_poly.pdbx_seq_one_letter_code
_entity_poly.pdbx_strand_id
1 'polypeptide(L)'
;MKIQRMTREHLDGVLKIENECFSHPWSRESLLSELDNPTSVFFVASEDNEVIGYIGMSAVIDEGYIFNVAVTESKRKRGVGSALISELVTYCKKRGFAFITLEVRRSNQKATSLYSNFGFIRVGERKNYYRDPEEDAVLMTKFF
;
A
#
# COMPACT_ATOMS: atom_id res chain seq x y z
N MET A 1 -1.44 15.42 10.65
CA MET A 1 -0.96 14.41 9.69
C MET A 1 -0.88 15.01 8.30
N LYS A 2 0.20 14.72 7.61
CA LYS A 2 0.45 15.20 6.25
C LYS A 2 0.63 14.01 5.31
N ILE A 3 -0.07 14.02 4.17
CA ILE A 3 0.08 13.03 3.12
C ILE A 3 0.79 13.69 1.94
N GLN A 4 1.88 13.06 1.45
CA GLN A 4 2.64 13.61 0.34
C GLN A 4 3.33 12.51 -0.45
N ARG A 5 3.79 12.83 -1.67
CA ARG A 5 4.59 11.90 -2.45
C ARG A 5 5.87 11.58 -1.68
N MET A 6 6.24 10.29 -1.69
CA MET A 6 7.46 9.84 -1.06
C MET A 6 8.70 10.38 -1.79
N THR A 7 9.68 10.85 -1.02
CA THR A 7 11.00 11.22 -1.52
C THR A 7 12.05 10.39 -0.80
N ARG A 8 13.32 10.54 -1.19
CA ARG A 8 14.43 9.82 -0.54
C ARG A 8 14.57 10.15 0.93
N GLU A 9 14.13 11.35 1.35
CA GLU A 9 14.12 11.74 2.77
C GLU A 9 13.26 10.82 3.64
N HIS A 10 12.25 10.18 3.04
CA HIS A 10 11.32 9.29 3.74
C HIS A 10 11.79 7.83 3.79
N LEU A 11 12.89 7.52 3.09
CA LEU A 11 13.33 6.13 2.90
C LEU A 11 13.54 5.39 4.22
N ASP A 12 14.28 5.98 5.16
CA ASP A 12 14.57 5.35 6.45
C ASP A 12 13.31 5.11 7.27
N GLY A 13 12.38 6.06 7.24
CA GLY A 13 11.09 5.93 7.94
C GLY A 13 10.23 4.82 7.36
N VAL A 14 10.17 4.69 6.04
CA VAL A 14 9.43 3.61 5.38
C VAL A 14 10.06 2.26 5.65
N LEU A 15 11.40 2.16 5.60
CA LEU A 15 12.11 0.91 5.93
C LEU A 15 11.84 0.46 7.36
N LYS A 16 11.78 1.40 8.30
CA LYS A 16 11.45 1.10 9.70
C LYS A 16 10.06 0.47 9.80
N ILE A 17 9.08 1.02 9.08
CA ILE A 17 7.71 0.48 9.05
C ILE A 17 7.68 -0.90 8.40
N GLU A 18 8.43 -1.10 7.31
CA GLU A 18 8.54 -2.39 6.63
C GLU A 18 9.06 -3.47 7.57
N ASN A 19 10.13 -3.18 8.32
CA ASN A 19 10.72 -4.12 9.27
C ASN A 19 9.80 -4.40 10.45
N GLU A 20 9.00 -3.42 10.86
CA GLU A 20 8.01 -3.58 11.94
C GLU A 20 6.82 -4.43 11.50
N CYS A 21 6.33 -4.25 10.27
CA CYS A 21 5.05 -4.78 9.84
C CYS A 21 5.12 -6.11 9.06
N PHE A 22 6.25 -6.42 8.44
CA PHE A 22 6.35 -7.56 7.52
C PHE A 22 7.47 -8.52 7.87
N SER A 23 7.21 -9.83 7.72
CA SER A 23 8.21 -10.88 7.93
C SER A 23 9.27 -10.90 6.82
N HIS A 24 8.92 -10.44 5.62
CA HIS A 24 9.83 -10.30 4.49
C HIS A 24 9.85 -8.85 4.02
N PRO A 25 10.47 -7.95 4.79
CA PRO A 25 10.48 -6.53 4.44
C PRO A 25 11.34 -6.26 3.21
N TRP A 26 11.01 -5.19 2.50
CA TRP A 26 11.84 -4.70 1.41
C TRP A 26 13.23 -4.34 1.94
N SER A 27 14.26 -4.69 1.18
CA SER A 27 15.59 -4.17 1.43
C SER A 27 15.66 -2.70 1.05
N ARG A 28 16.65 -1.99 1.60
CA ARG A 28 16.92 -0.60 1.25
C ARG A 28 17.12 -0.44 -0.26
N GLU A 29 17.90 -1.33 -0.86
CA GLU A 29 18.19 -1.30 -2.30
C GLU A 29 16.94 -1.50 -3.14
N SER A 30 16.09 -2.46 -2.78
CA SER A 30 14.86 -2.74 -3.50
C SER A 30 13.87 -1.58 -3.42
N LEU A 31 13.70 -1.01 -2.24
CA LEU A 31 12.79 0.12 -2.04
C LEU A 31 13.30 1.35 -2.80
N LEU A 32 14.59 1.63 -2.74
CA LEU A 32 15.19 2.75 -3.47
C LEU A 32 15.03 2.58 -4.98
N SER A 33 15.24 1.37 -5.48
CA SER A 33 15.06 1.05 -6.91
C SER A 33 13.61 1.29 -7.35
N GLU A 34 12.64 0.87 -6.54
CA GLU A 34 11.23 1.13 -6.83
C GLU A 34 10.88 2.61 -6.75
N LEU A 35 11.42 3.32 -5.78
CA LEU A 35 11.19 4.76 -5.66
C LEU A 35 11.69 5.52 -6.89
N ASP A 36 12.80 5.10 -7.46
CA ASP A 36 13.39 5.69 -8.66
C ASP A 36 12.71 5.23 -9.96
N ASN A 37 11.87 4.21 -9.89
CA ASN A 37 11.15 3.71 -11.07
C ASN A 37 10.03 4.69 -11.44
N PRO A 38 10.01 5.23 -12.67
CA PRO A 38 9.00 6.22 -13.08
C PRO A 38 7.57 5.68 -13.10
N THR A 39 7.38 4.35 -13.13
CA THR A 39 6.04 3.74 -13.10
C THR A 39 5.54 3.49 -11.67
N SER A 40 6.37 3.69 -10.67
CA SER A 40 5.98 3.52 -9.27
C SER A 40 5.44 4.81 -8.67
N VAL A 41 4.44 4.67 -7.81
CA VAL A 41 3.81 5.78 -7.09
C VAL A 41 3.77 5.44 -5.62
N PHE A 42 4.42 6.27 -4.80
CA PHE A 42 4.43 6.10 -3.35
C PHE A 42 3.94 7.37 -2.66
N PHE A 43 3.10 7.20 -1.66
CA PHE A 43 2.70 8.27 -0.75
C PHE A 43 3.08 7.90 0.67
N VAL A 44 3.47 8.89 1.44
CA VAL A 44 3.76 8.73 2.87
C VAL A 44 2.82 9.60 3.69
N ALA A 45 2.50 9.11 4.88
CA ALA A 45 1.84 9.90 5.91
C ALA A 45 2.91 10.24 6.96
N SER A 46 2.97 11.50 7.35
CA SER A 46 3.91 12.00 8.34
C SER A 46 3.20 12.78 9.43
N GLU A 47 3.74 12.72 10.63
CA GLU A 47 3.30 13.48 11.80
C GLU A 47 4.55 13.91 12.55
N ASP A 48 4.69 15.20 12.84
CA ASP A 48 5.86 15.77 13.50
C ASP A 48 7.19 15.39 12.81
N ASN A 49 7.20 15.45 11.48
CA ASN A 49 8.35 15.10 10.62
C ASN A 49 8.74 13.62 10.68
N GLU A 50 7.90 12.76 11.22
CA GLU A 50 8.14 11.33 11.29
C GLU A 50 7.17 10.60 10.38
N VAL A 51 7.67 9.64 9.57
CA VAL A 51 6.83 8.79 8.73
C VAL A 51 6.07 7.82 9.61
N ILE A 52 4.75 7.83 9.51
CA ILE A 52 3.87 6.95 10.30
C ILE A 52 3.13 5.91 9.45
N GLY A 53 3.18 6.05 8.14
CA GLY A 53 2.58 5.09 7.21
C GLY A 53 2.98 5.37 5.77
N TYR A 54 2.73 4.41 4.91
CA TYR A 54 2.97 4.57 3.48
C TYR A 54 2.06 3.66 2.65
N ILE A 55 1.93 4.00 1.38
CA ILE A 55 1.28 3.17 0.36
C ILE A 55 2.14 3.22 -0.91
N GLY A 56 2.28 2.09 -1.58
CA GLY A 56 3.04 2.00 -2.81
C GLY A 56 2.30 1.24 -3.90
N MET A 57 2.43 1.71 -5.13
CA MET A 57 1.77 1.15 -6.30
C MET A 57 2.71 1.16 -7.50
N SER A 58 2.62 0.12 -8.33
CA SER A 58 3.20 0.09 -9.68
C SER A 58 2.09 0.32 -10.70
N ALA A 59 2.37 1.07 -11.74
CA ALA A 59 1.42 1.34 -12.81
C ALA A 59 1.92 0.80 -14.15
N VAL A 60 1.02 0.15 -14.90
CA VAL A 60 1.27 -0.27 -16.29
C VAL A 60 0.15 0.35 -17.10
N ILE A 61 0.47 1.42 -17.84
CA ILE A 61 -0.49 2.23 -18.60
C ILE A 61 -1.55 2.80 -17.63
N ASP A 62 -2.80 2.29 -17.69
CA ASP A 62 -3.93 2.73 -16.86
C ASP A 62 -4.34 1.68 -15.82
N GLU A 63 -3.46 0.72 -15.53
CA GLU A 63 -3.69 -0.35 -14.56
C GLU A 63 -2.71 -0.18 -13.40
N GLY A 64 -3.23 -0.13 -12.18
CA GLY A 64 -2.41 0.00 -10.98
C GLY A 64 -2.38 -1.27 -10.15
N TYR A 65 -1.23 -1.52 -9.53
CA TYR A 65 -1.00 -2.66 -8.67
C TYR A 65 -0.41 -2.18 -7.35
N ILE A 66 -1.18 -2.29 -6.27
CA ILE A 66 -0.75 -1.85 -4.95
C ILE A 66 0.21 -2.89 -4.37
N PHE A 67 1.41 -2.46 -4.00
CA PHE A 67 2.39 -3.33 -3.35
C PHE A 67 2.02 -3.59 -1.90
N ASN A 68 1.91 -2.51 -1.12
CA ASN A 68 1.67 -2.53 0.31
C ASN A 68 1.00 -1.26 0.78
N VAL A 69 0.26 -1.40 1.87
CA VAL A 69 -0.21 -0.30 2.71
C VAL A 69 0.19 -0.67 4.13
N ALA A 70 0.93 0.18 4.81
CA ALA A 70 1.37 -0.10 6.16
C ALA A 70 1.35 1.16 7.02
N VAL A 71 0.99 0.96 8.28
CA VAL A 71 0.94 2.02 9.30
C VAL A 71 1.69 1.51 10.52
N THR A 72 2.55 2.33 11.10
CA THR A 72 3.25 1.98 12.34
C THR A 72 2.22 1.65 13.44
N GLU A 73 2.52 0.64 14.26
CA GLU A 73 1.56 0.09 15.23
C GLU A 73 0.96 1.15 16.16
N SER A 74 1.81 2.04 16.68
CA SER A 74 1.37 3.08 17.63
C SER A 74 0.40 4.12 17.02
N LYS A 75 0.30 4.18 15.71
CA LYS A 75 -0.52 5.16 14.99
C LYS A 75 -1.71 4.53 14.27
N ARG A 76 -1.96 3.25 14.49
CA ARG A 76 -3.12 2.55 13.91
C ARG A 76 -4.43 2.99 14.56
N LYS A 77 -5.55 2.71 13.89
CA LYS A 77 -6.92 3.06 14.33
C LYS A 77 -7.16 4.58 14.40
N ARG A 78 -6.39 5.35 13.67
CA ARG A 78 -6.50 6.82 13.61
C ARG A 78 -6.80 7.32 12.21
N GLY A 79 -7.15 6.43 11.29
CA GLY A 79 -7.50 6.78 9.91
C GLY A 79 -6.32 7.01 8.98
N VAL A 80 -5.10 6.63 9.36
CA VAL A 80 -3.90 6.82 8.53
C VAL A 80 -3.98 5.97 7.26
N GLY A 81 -4.31 4.69 7.39
CA GLY A 81 -4.47 3.79 6.24
C GLY A 81 -5.54 4.28 5.27
N SER A 82 -6.67 4.72 5.80
CA SER A 82 -7.77 5.30 5.00
C SER A 82 -7.32 6.54 4.24
N ALA A 83 -6.56 7.42 4.88
CA ALA A 83 -6.05 8.64 4.25
C ALA A 83 -5.09 8.31 3.10
N LEU A 84 -4.23 7.32 3.28
CA LEU A 84 -3.29 6.87 2.25
C LEU A 84 -4.03 6.26 1.04
N ILE A 85 -5.01 5.40 1.29
CA ILE A 85 -5.81 4.79 0.23
C ILE A 85 -6.60 5.87 -0.51
N SER A 86 -7.21 6.79 0.21
CA SER A 86 -7.95 7.92 -0.37
C SER A 86 -7.07 8.75 -1.32
N GLU A 87 -5.85 9.04 -0.90
CA GLU A 87 -4.90 9.80 -1.72
C GLU A 87 -4.55 9.05 -3.01
N LEU A 88 -4.28 7.74 -2.91
CA LEU A 88 -3.96 6.94 -4.08
C LEU A 88 -5.15 6.80 -5.03
N VAL A 89 -6.35 6.59 -4.50
CA VAL A 89 -7.59 6.51 -5.30
C VAL A 89 -7.81 7.82 -6.05
N THR A 90 -7.64 8.95 -5.38
CA THR A 90 -7.76 10.27 -5.99
C THR A 90 -6.74 10.46 -7.11
N TYR A 91 -5.49 10.06 -6.87
CA TYR A 91 -4.42 10.09 -7.87
C TYR A 91 -4.80 9.32 -9.13
N CYS A 92 -5.26 8.07 -8.95
CA CYS A 92 -5.63 7.20 -10.05
C CYS A 92 -6.86 7.71 -10.82
N LYS A 93 -7.86 8.20 -10.10
CA LYS A 93 -9.08 8.75 -10.70
C LYS A 93 -8.77 9.95 -11.58
N LYS A 94 -7.93 10.87 -11.11
CA LYS A 94 -7.53 12.05 -11.88
C LYS A 94 -6.77 11.72 -13.15
N ARG A 95 -6.05 10.59 -13.17
CA ARG A 95 -5.26 10.16 -14.31
C ARG A 95 -5.97 9.18 -15.23
N GLY A 96 -7.23 8.88 -14.96
CA GLY A 96 -8.03 8.02 -15.83
C GLY A 96 -7.64 6.54 -15.76
N PHE A 97 -7.19 6.05 -14.60
CA PHE A 97 -6.91 4.63 -14.44
C PHE A 97 -8.19 3.81 -14.66
N ALA A 98 -8.04 2.65 -15.29
CA ALA A 98 -9.14 1.71 -15.47
C ALA A 98 -9.46 0.98 -14.17
N PHE A 99 -8.42 0.55 -13.47
CA PHE A 99 -8.55 -0.13 -12.18
C PHE A 99 -7.25 -0.10 -11.38
N ILE A 100 -7.39 -0.39 -10.09
CA ILE A 100 -6.26 -0.72 -9.20
C ILE A 100 -6.57 -2.03 -8.47
N THR A 101 -5.57 -2.87 -8.29
CA THR A 101 -5.73 -4.21 -7.71
C THR A 101 -4.65 -4.47 -6.66
N LEU A 102 -4.93 -5.43 -5.78
CA LEU A 102 -4.00 -5.85 -4.72
C LEU A 102 -4.26 -7.28 -4.29
N GLU A 103 -3.26 -7.88 -3.62
CA GLU A 103 -3.43 -9.10 -2.85
C GLU A 103 -3.46 -8.75 -1.37
N VAL A 104 -4.27 -9.46 -0.61
CA VAL A 104 -4.36 -9.32 0.85
C VAL A 104 -4.49 -10.72 1.47
N ARG A 105 -3.88 -10.94 2.63
CA ARG A 105 -4.04 -12.20 3.35
C ARG A 105 -5.52 -12.46 3.63
N ARG A 106 -5.96 -13.68 3.38
CA ARG A 106 -7.34 -14.08 3.58
C ARG A 106 -7.82 -13.82 5.01
N SER A 107 -6.97 -14.00 6.00
CA SER A 107 -7.29 -13.78 7.42
C SER A 107 -7.34 -12.31 7.81
N ASN A 108 -6.82 -11.40 6.99
CA ASN A 108 -6.73 -9.98 7.32
C ASN A 108 -8.05 -9.26 7.05
N GLN A 109 -9.03 -9.50 7.93
CA GLN A 109 -10.37 -8.93 7.77
C GLN A 109 -10.40 -7.41 7.92
N LYS A 110 -9.51 -6.85 8.73
CA LYS A 110 -9.41 -5.39 8.87
C LYS A 110 -9.03 -4.75 7.53
N ALA A 111 -8.06 -5.31 6.85
CA ALA A 111 -7.62 -4.80 5.56
C ALA A 111 -8.70 -5.00 4.49
N THR A 112 -9.33 -6.18 4.41
CA THR A 112 -10.39 -6.42 3.43
C THR A 112 -11.58 -5.49 3.65
N SER A 113 -11.96 -5.22 4.90
CA SER A 113 -13.02 -4.26 5.22
C SER A 113 -12.64 -2.85 4.82
N LEU A 114 -11.39 -2.45 5.08
CA LEU A 114 -10.89 -1.13 4.72
C LEU A 114 -10.95 -0.93 3.20
N TYR A 115 -10.46 -1.89 2.43
CA TYR A 115 -10.50 -1.81 0.96
C TYR A 115 -11.94 -1.82 0.43
N SER A 116 -12.82 -2.65 1.02
CA SER A 116 -14.23 -2.67 0.65
C SER A 116 -14.90 -1.32 0.83
N ASN A 117 -14.54 -0.58 1.88
CA ASN A 117 -15.07 0.77 2.13
C ASN A 117 -14.68 1.76 1.03
N PHE A 118 -13.61 1.49 0.30
CA PHE A 118 -13.18 2.32 -0.84
C PHE A 118 -13.67 1.79 -2.19
N GLY A 119 -14.55 0.80 -2.18
CA GLY A 119 -15.13 0.25 -3.41
C GLY A 119 -14.33 -0.86 -4.06
N PHE A 120 -13.33 -1.41 -3.39
CA PHE A 120 -12.64 -2.61 -3.85
C PHE A 120 -13.56 -3.81 -3.68
N ILE A 121 -13.59 -4.69 -4.67
CA ILE A 121 -14.37 -5.92 -4.64
C ILE A 121 -13.44 -7.12 -4.78
N ARG A 122 -13.84 -8.24 -4.19
CA ARG A 122 -13.12 -9.49 -4.33
C ARG A 122 -13.32 -10.04 -5.73
N VAL A 123 -12.23 -10.31 -6.44
CA VAL A 123 -12.26 -10.81 -7.82
C VAL A 123 -11.62 -12.20 -7.98
N GLY A 124 -10.92 -12.68 -6.97
CA GLY A 124 -10.28 -13.99 -7.05
C GLY A 124 -9.44 -14.31 -5.83
N GLU A 125 -8.71 -15.39 -5.92
CA GLU A 125 -7.79 -15.89 -4.88
C GLU A 125 -6.52 -16.40 -5.52
N ARG A 126 -5.42 -16.35 -4.75
CA ARG A 126 -4.16 -17.05 -5.08
C ARG A 126 -3.85 -18.00 -3.94
N LYS A 127 -3.89 -19.29 -4.19
CA LYS A 127 -3.61 -20.30 -3.15
C LYS A 127 -2.13 -20.30 -2.78
N ASN A 128 -1.86 -20.41 -1.47
CA ASN A 128 -0.51 -20.52 -0.92
C ASN A 128 0.42 -19.39 -1.38
N TYR A 129 -0.13 -18.18 -1.55
CA TYR A 129 0.60 -17.02 -2.04
C TYR A 129 1.58 -16.48 -1.00
N TYR A 130 1.15 -16.42 0.26
CA TYR A 130 1.96 -15.90 1.37
C TYR A 130 2.71 -17.01 2.07
N ARG A 131 3.83 -16.63 2.68
CA ARG A 131 4.66 -17.51 3.52
C ARG A 131 4.84 -16.85 4.88
N ASP A 132 5.21 -17.65 5.87
CA ASP A 132 5.57 -17.23 7.23
C ASP A 132 4.48 -16.35 7.90
N PRO A 133 3.25 -16.84 8.10
CA PRO A 133 2.73 -18.19 7.81
C PRO A 133 2.22 -18.34 6.38
N GLU A 134 2.13 -19.59 5.93
CA GLU A 134 1.54 -19.91 4.64
C GLU A 134 0.05 -19.62 4.67
N GLU A 135 -0.42 -18.90 3.68
CA GLU A 135 -1.81 -18.46 3.60
C GLU A 135 -2.18 -18.07 2.17
N ASP A 136 -3.47 -18.26 1.85
CA ASP A 136 -4.01 -17.79 0.58
C ASP A 136 -4.13 -16.28 0.55
N ALA A 137 -3.99 -15.71 -0.64
CA ALA A 137 -4.30 -14.30 -0.89
C ALA A 137 -5.70 -14.17 -1.46
N VAL A 138 -6.38 -13.11 -1.07
CA VAL A 138 -7.60 -12.63 -1.72
C VAL A 138 -7.20 -11.51 -2.67
N LEU A 139 -7.67 -11.58 -3.91
CA LEU A 139 -7.49 -10.52 -4.91
C LEU A 139 -8.65 -9.54 -4.80
N MET A 140 -8.34 -8.27 -4.62
CA MET A 140 -9.33 -7.20 -4.56
C MET A 140 -9.02 -6.14 -5.60
N THR A 141 -10.04 -5.65 -6.28
CA THR A 141 -9.89 -4.67 -7.36
C THR A 141 -10.95 -3.59 -7.24
N LYS A 142 -10.49 -2.35 -7.44
CA LYS A 142 -11.38 -1.21 -7.60
C LYS A 142 -11.37 -0.80 -9.07
N PHE A 143 -12.53 -0.83 -9.70
CA PHE A 143 -12.74 -0.35 -11.06
C PHE A 143 -13.18 1.11 -11.01
N PHE A 144 -12.66 1.89 -11.92
CA PHE A 144 -13.01 3.30 -12.03
C PHE A 144 -14.07 3.56 -13.09
#